data_bdb3ca9d6954d9feb1ae12679b8380ed
#
_entry.id   bdb3ca9d6954d9feb1ae12679b8380ed
#
_cell.length_a   1.000
_cell.length_b   1.000
_cell.length_c   1.000
_cell.angle_alpha   90.00
_cell.angle_beta   90.00
_cell.angle_gamma   90.00
#
_symmetry.space_group_name_H-M   'P 1'
#
loop_
_entity.id
_entity.type
_entity.pdbx_description
1 polymer ?
#
loop_
_entity_poly.entity_id
_entity_poly.type
_entity_poly.pdbx_seq_one_letter_code
_entity_poly.pdbx_strand_id
1 'polypeptide(L)'
;MQSGTITILWGVTNPFIKKGAQGLEDVKAMSVYGQFIQEILFLVTNLKYILPFLLNQCGSVLYYLTLQSTDISLAVPVSNSLTFVFTAITGWFLGEEKVHRNTYMGMILILCGTILCCWDKIKEIVELISPSTLGFEEE
;
A
#
# COMPACT_ATOMS: atom_id res chain seq x y z
N MET A 1 -12.60 9.05 0.95
CA MET A 1 -11.45 9.92 1.32
C MET A 1 -10.44 9.23 2.24
N GLN A 2 -10.82 8.38 3.19
CA GLN A 2 -9.89 7.70 4.11
C GLN A 2 -8.91 6.73 3.39
N SER A 3 -9.37 6.00 2.39
CA SER A 3 -8.52 5.05 1.64
C SER A 3 -7.30 5.71 0.99
N GLY A 4 -7.45 6.92 0.45
CA GLY A 4 -6.34 7.66 -0.17
C GLY A 4 -5.25 8.05 0.82
N THR A 5 -5.63 8.49 2.02
CA THR A 5 -4.67 8.86 3.08
C THR A 5 -3.85 7.65 3.54
N ILE A 6 -4.48 6.50 3.70
CA ILE A 6 -3.83 5.24 4.08
C ILE A 6 -2.81 4.82 3.01
N THR A 7 -3.20 4.89 1.77
CA THR A 7 -2.38 4.52 0.60
C THR A 7 -1.14 5.39 0.48
N ILE A 8 -1.29 6.71 0.67
CA ILE A 8 -0.17 7.65 0.70
C ILE A 8 0.73 7.33 1.88
N LEU A 9 0.16 7.08 3.06
CA LEU A 9 0.92 6.77 4.26
C LEU A 9 1.80 5.52 4.07
N TRP A 10 1.23 4.43 3.56
CA TRP A 10 1.99 3.22 3.26
C TRP A 10 3.02 3.43 2.14
N GLY A 11 2.61 4.07 1.04
CA GLY A 11 3.47 4.31 -0.10
C GLY A 11 4.68 5.17 0.23
N VAL A 12 4.50 6.16 1.11
CA VAL A 12 5.60 7.03 1.56
C VAL A 12 6.46 6.35 2.62
N THR A 13 5.86 5.67 3.60
CA THR A 13 6.61 5.06 4.70
C THR A 13 7.45 3.85 4.27
N ASN A 14 7.01 3.06 3.28
CA ASN A 14 7.72 1.86 2.83
C ASN A 14 9.18 2.13 2.41
N PRO A 15 9.50 3.11 1.54
CA PRO A 15 10.89 3.41 1.18
C PRO A 15 11.70 3.96 2.36
N PHE A 16 11.07 4.71 3.27
CA PHE A 16 11.75 5.18 4.49
C PHE A 16 12.10 4.04 5.44
N ILE A 17 11.22 3.06 5.60
CA ILE A 17 11.49 1.83 6.37
C ILE A 17 12.67 1.09 5.77
N LYS A 18 12.67 0.89 4.44
CA LYS A 18 13.77 0.24 3.73
C LYS A 18 15.09 0.99 3.94
N LYS A 19 15.07 2.32 3.82
CA LYS A 19 16.26 3.14 4.04
C LYS A 19 16.71 3.12 5.50
N GLY A 20 15.79 3.07 6.46
CA GLY A 20 16.09 2.95 7.88
C GLY A 20 16.66 1.57 8.27
N ALA A 21 16.35 0.54 7.50
CA ALA A 21 16.89 -0.81 7.69
C ALA A 21 18.29 -1.01 7.04
N GLN A 22 18.80 -0.02 6.32
CA GLN A 22 20.16 -0.09 5.78
C GLN A 22 21.18 -0.23 6.92
N GLY A 23 22.13 -1.17 6.76
CA GLY A 23 23.10 -1.54 7.80
C GLY A 23 22.69 -2.76 8.64
N LEU A 24 21.47 -3.27 8.47
CA LEU A 24 21.05 -4.50 9.12
C LEU A 24 21.91 -5.70 8.68
N GLU A 25 22.35 -5.73 7.44
CA GLU A 25 23.22 -6.78 6.87
C GLU A 25 24.63 -6.79 7.49
N ASP A 26 25.06 -5.67 8.08
CA ASP A 26 26.35 -5.54 8.74
C ASP A 26 26.32 -6.08 10.18
N VAL A 27 25.13 -6.31 10.74
CA VAL A 27 24.94 -6.86 12.07
C VAL A 27 25.21 -8.36 12.02
N LYS A 28 26.37 -8.78 12.57
CA LYS A 28 26.78 -10.20 12.61
C LYS A 28 26.96 -10.66 14.06
N ALA A 29 26.37 -11.79 14.38
CA ALA A 29 26.59 -12.48 15.65
C ALA A 29 27.01 -13.93 15.40
N MET A 30 27.75 -14.51 16.35
CA MET A 30 28.26 -15.89 16.26
C MET A 30 27.16 -16.96 16.32
N SER A 31 25.96 -16.62 16.81
CA SER A 31 24.85 -17.53 16.98
C SER A 31 23.61 -17.00 16.28
N VAL A 32 22.82 -17.89 15.67
CA VAL A 32 21.57 -17.55 14.98
C VAL A 32 20.59 -16.81 15.92
N TYR A 33 20.47 -17.25 17.16
CA TYR A 33 19.63 -16.59 18.15
C TYR A 33 20.17 -15.22 18.55
N GLY A 34 21.50 -15.10 18.70
CA GLY A 34 22.16 -13.83 19.01
C GLY A 34 22.01 -12.82 17.87
N GLN A 35 22.11 -13.28 16.63
CA GLN A 35 21.92 -12.45 15.45
C GLN A 35 20.50 -11.90 15.39
N PHE A 36 19.49 -12.73 15.56
CA PHE A 36 18.09 -12.30 15.57
C PHE A 36 17.80 -11.23 16.63
N ILE A 37 18.33 -11.42 17.84
CA ILE A 37 18.16 -10.44 18.92
C ILE A 37 18.88 -9.12 18.59
N GLN A 38 20.10 -9.16 18.04
CA GLN A 38 20.83 -7.96 17.64
C GLN A 38 20.19 -7.21 16.51
N GLU A 39 19.62 -7.90 15.52
CA GLU A 39 18.85 -7.32 14.42
C GLU A 39 17.61 -6.58 14.94
N ILE A 40 16.85 -7.22 15.85
CA ILE A 40 15.69 -6.57 16.48
C ILE A 40 16.12 -5.35 17.27
N LEU A 41 17.16 -5.43 18.09
CA LEU A 41 17.68 -4.32 18.86
C LEU A 41 18.14 -3.17 17.94
N PHE A 42 18.83 -3.49 16.85
CA PHE A 42 19.24 -2.49 15.86
C PHE A 42 18.04 -1.75 15.27
N LEU A 43 16.99 -2.48 14.87
CA LEU A 43 15.79 -1.91 14.28
C LEU A 43 15.02 -1.02 15.29
N VAL A 44 14.84 -1.51 16.51
CA VAL A 44 14.10 -0.78 17.57
C VAL A 44 14.86 0.46 18.06
N THR A 45 16.20 0.41 18.06
CA THR A 45 17.03 1.53 18.48
C THR A 45 17.21 2.56 17.36
N ASN A 46 16.98 2.20 16.12
CA ASN A 46 17.15 3.07 14.96
C ASN A 46 15.89 3.94 14.73
N LEU A 47 15.94 5.19 15.14
CA LEU A 47 14.83 6.15 14.95
C LEU A 47 14.44 6.34 13.48
N LYS A 48 15.38 6.18 12.54
CA LYS A 48 15.11 6.28 11.09
C LYS A 48 14.29 5.11 10.57
N TYR A 49 14.27 4.00 11.30
CA TYR A 49 13.45 2.83 11.01
C TYR A 49 12.13 2.87 11.80
N ILE A 50 12.23 3.07 13.13
CA ILE A 50 11.07 2.90 14.02
C ILE A 50 9.98 3.95 13.76
N LEU A 51 10.36 5.19 13.43
CA LEU A 51 9.39 6.27 13.20
C LEU A 51 8.50 6.00 11.97
N PRO A 52 9.05 5.74 10.76
CA PRO A 52 8.21 5.38 9.61
C PRO A 52 7.51 4.03 9.79
N PHE A 53 8.08 3.09 10.56
CA PHE A 53 7.42 1.84 10.90
C PHE A 53 6.15 2.06 11.73
N LEU A 54 6.20 2.88 12.78
CA LEU A 54 5.04 3.21 13.60
C LEU A 54 3.96 3.94 12.79
N LEU A 55 4.36 4.88 11.93
CA LEU A 55 3.43 5.55 11.02
C LEU A 55 2.76 4.56 10.04
N ASN A 56 3.53 3.60 9.54
CA ASN A 56 3.00 2.54 8.69
C ASN A 56 1.97 1.67 9.43
N GLN A 57 2.23 1.32 10.70
CA GLN A 57 1.30 0.57 11.53
C GLN A 57 0.01 1.36 11.83
N CYS A 58 0.09 2.68 12.04
CA CYS A 58 -1.09 3.53 12.15
C CYS A 58 -1.95 3.46 10.87
N GLY A 59 -1.32 3.45 9.70
CA GLY A 59 -1.99 3.22 8.42
C GLY A 59 -2.74 1.88 8.39
N SER A 60 -2.15 0.82 8.93
CA SER A 60 -2.76 -0.51 9.00
C SER A 60 -4.01 -0.54 9.89
N VAL A 61 -3.97 0.14 11.02
CA VAL A 61 -5.14 0.27 11.92
C VAL A 61 -6.26 1.05 11.22
N LEU A 62 -5.93 2.18 10.59
CA LEU A 62 -6.91 2.97 9.83
C LEU A 62 -7.51 2.16 8.67
N TYR A 63 -6.70 1.36 7.99
CA TYR A 63 -7.15 0.49 6.91
C TYR A 63 -8.14 -0.56 7.41
N TYR A 64 -7.85 -1.20 8.53
CA TYR A 64 -8.75 -2.16 9.16
C TYR A 64 -10.11 -1.53 9.50
N LEU A 65 -10.10 -0.33 10.08
CA LEU A 65 -11.33 0.42 10.39
C LEU A 65 -12.12 0.79 9.13
N THR A 66 -11.42 1.15 8.06
CA THR A 66 -12.05 1.50 6.78
C THR A 66 -12.70 0.28 6.11
N LEU A 67 -12.07 -0.91 6.22
CA LEU A 67 -12.62 -2.15 5.66
C LEU A 67 -13.95 -2.56 6.29
N GLN A 68 -14.24 -2.16 7.52
CA GLN A 68 -15.51 -2.45 8.18
C GLN A 68 -16.71 -1.74 7.52
N SER A 69 -16.46 -0.66 6.80
CA SER A 69 -17.49 0.19 6.17
C SER A 69 -17.40 0.24 4.64
N THR A 70 -16.48 -0.51 4.03
CA THR A 70 -16.21 -0.44 2.59
C THR A 70 -16.20 -1.84 1.96
N ASP A 71 -16.60 -1.94 0.70
CA ASP A 71 -16.55 -3.17 -0.07
C ASP A 71 -15.08 -3.66 -0.20
N ILE A 72 -14.77 -4.77 0.46
CA ILE A 72 -13.42 -5.36 0.53
C ILE A 72 -12.91 -5.70 -0.86
N SER A 73 -13.81 -6.18 -1.73
CA SER A 73 -13.50 -6.59 -3.10
C SER A 73 -12.85 -5.48 -3.93
N LEU A 74 -13.22 -4.22 -3.69
CA LEU A 74 -12.69 -3.07 -4.40
C LEU A 74 -11.60 -2.35 -3.61
N ALA A 75 -11.78 -2.22 -2.29
CA ALA A 75 -10.86 -1.48 -1.44
C ALA A 75 -9.44 -2.07 -1.45
N VAL A 76 -9.30 -3.39 -1.40
CA VAL A 76 -8.00 -4.07 -1.36
C VAL A 76 -7.18 -3.86 -2.65
N PRO A 77 -7.69 -4.19 -3.86
CA PRO A 77 -6.91 -4.00 -5.09
C PRO A 77 -6.59 -2.53 -5.36
N VAL A 78 -7.51 -1.61 -5.10
CA VAL A 78 -7.28 -0.17 -5.30
C VAL A 78 -6.20 0.34 -4.35
N SER A 79 -6.30 0.04 -3.06
CA SER A 79 -5.32 0.49 -2.06
C SER A 79 -3.93 -0.06 -2.35
N ASN A 80 -3.81 -1.33 -2.70
CA ASN A 80 -2.53 -1.94 -3.03
C ASN A 80 -1.90 -1.31 -4.28
N SER A 81 -2.68 -1.13 -5.35
CA SER A 81 -2.19 -0.52 -6.59
C SER A 81 -1.66 0.90 -6.38
N LEU A 82 -2.41 1.72 -5.66
CA LEU A 82 -2.00 3.07 -5.32
C LEU A 82 -0.77 3.09 -4.40
N THR A 83 -0.70 2.18 -3.43
CA THR A 83 0.48 2.04 -2.55
C THR A 83 1.74 1.76 -3.36
N PHE A 84 1.69 0.89 -4.36
CA PHE A 84 2.84 0.63 -5.24
C PHE A 84 3.28 1.88 -6.00
N VAL A 85 2.34 2.66 -6.53
CA VAL A 85 2.65 3.90 -7.25
C VAL A 85 3.34 4.91 -6.31
N PHE A 86 2.78 5.14 -5.13
CA PHE A 86 3.39 6.06 -4.16
C PHE A 86 4.73 5.57 -3.63
N THR A 87 4.88 4.25 -3.43
CA THR A 87 6.17 3.65 -3.04
C THR A 87 7.24 3.89 -4.12
N ALA A 88 6.90 3.70 -5.39
CA ALA A 88 7.83 3.92 -6.49
C ALA A 88 8.22 5.41 -6.62
N ILE A 89 7.26 6.31 -6.50
CA ILE A 89 7.53 7.76 -6.54
C ILE A 89 8.45 8.16 -5.39
N THR A 90 8.13 7.73 -4.16
CA THR A 90 8.90 8.08 -2.96
C THR A 90 10.30 7.47 -3.01
N GLY A 91 10.45 6.20 -3.47
CA GLY A 91 11.74 5.56 -3.65
C GLY A 91 12.62 6.30 -4.65
N TRP A 92 12.03 6.78 -5.75
CA TRP A 92 12.75 7.62 -6.72
C TRP A 92 13.23 8.94 -6.09
N PHE A 93 12.40 9.62 -5.30
CA PHE A 93 12.81 10.84 -4.58
C PHE A 93 13.91 10.59 -3.54
N LEU A 94 13.92 9.43 -2.90
CA LEU A 94 14.96 9.06 -1.92
C LEU A 94 16.29 8.65 -2.57
N GLY A 95 16.36 8.61 -3.91
CA GLY A 95 17.54 8.22 -4.66
C GLY A 95 17.83 6.72 -4.60
N GLU A 96 16.80 5.89 -4.41
CA GLU A 96 16.95 4.44 -4.53
C GLU A 96 17.33 4.06 -5.96
N GLU A 97 18.01 2.91 -6.11
CA GLU A 97 18.37 2.37 -7.41
C GLU A 97 17.14 2.26 -8.31
N LYS A 98 17.33 2.57 -9.60
CA LYS A 98 16.26 2.52 -10.60
C LYS A 98 15.57 1.17 -10.54
N VAL A 99 14.27 1.21 -10.30
CA VAL A 99 13.40 0.04 -10.28
C VAL A 99 13.59 -0.76 -11.59
N HIS A 100 13.78 -2.05 -11.50
CA HIS A 100 13.98 -2.92 -12.65
C HIS A 100 12.81 -2.80 -13.63
N ARG A 101 13.09 -2.85 -14.94
CA ARG A 101 12.05 -2.78 -16.01
C ARG A 101 10.89 -3.76 -15.76
N ASN A 102 11.19 -4.94 -15.25
CA ASN A 102 10.19 -5.96 -14.94
C ASN A 102 9.21 -5.52 -13.84
N THR A 103 9.67 -4.72 -12.88
CA THR A 103 8.82 -4.17 -11.81
C THR A 103 7.84 -3.13 -12.36
N TYR A 104 8.27 -2.29 -13.32
CA TYR A 104 7.35 -1.38 -14.00
C TYR A 104 6.27 -2.12 -14.79
N MET A 105 6.63 -3.21 -15.47
CA MET A 105 5.64 -4.06 -16.14
C MET A 105 4.63 -4.66 -15.17
N GLY A 106 5.12 -5.16 -14.02
CA GLY A 106 4.24 -5.67 -12.96
C GLY A 106 3.30 -4.59 -12.40
N MET A 107 3.78 -3.37 -12.19
CA MET A 107 2.97 -2.24 -11.74
C MET A 107 1.87 -1.89 -12.75
N ILE A 108 2.20 -1.85 -14.05
CA ILE A 108 1.22 -1.60 -15.12
C ILE A 108 0.16 -2.71 -15.14
N LEU A 109 0.56 -3.96 -15.00
CA LEU A 109 -0.37 -5.10 -14.96
C LEU A 109 -1.34 -5.02 -13.78
N ILE A 110 -0.83 -4.67 -12.59
CA ILE A 110 -1.65 -4.48 -11.39
C ILE A 110 -2.63 -3.33 -11.58
N LEU A 111 -2.19 -2.19 -12.15
CA LEU A 111 -3.06 -1.06 -12.44
C LEU A 111 -4.15 -1.41 -13.46
N CYS A 112 -3.81 -2.12 -14.52
CA CYS A 112 -4.79 -2.61 -15.51
C CYS A 112 -5.82 -3.55 -14.87
N GLY A 113 -5.36 -4.50 -14.04
CA GLY A 113 -6.25 -5.40 -13.30
C GLY A 113 -7.19 -4.65 -12.36
N THR A 114 -6.68 -3.64 -11.67
CA THR A 114 -7.49 -2.80 -10.78
C THR A 114 -8.54 -2.00 -11.55
N ILE A 115 -8.17 -1.43 -12.70
CA ILE A 115 -9.11 -0.70 -13.57
C ILE A 115 -10.23 -1.63 -14.06
N LEU A 116 -9.89 -2.87 -14.44
CA LEU A 116 -10.89 -3.86 -14.86
C LEU A 116 -11.85 -4.22 -13.72
N CYS A 117 -11.34 -4.42 -12.50
CA CYS A 117 -12.18 -4.67 -11.32
C CYS A 117 -13.10 -3.48 -11.00
N CYS A 118 -12.58 -2.25 -11.11
CA CYS A 118 -13.37 -1.04 -10.91
C CYS A 118 -14.45 -0.88 -11.98
N TRP A 119 -14.12 -1.23 -13.23
CA TRP A 119 -15.06 -1.13 -14.35
C TRP A 119 -16.28 -2.04 -14.18
N ASP A 120 -16.05 -3.25 -13.74
CA ASP A 120 -17.13 -4.21 -13.48
C ASP A 120 -18.06 -3.72 -12.36
N LYS A 121 -17.49 -3.21 -11.30
CA LYS A 121 -18.25 -2.63 -10.18
C LYS A 121 -19.03 -1.37 -10.55
N ILE A 122 -18.46 -0.52 -11.41
CA ILE A 122 -19.14 0.68 -11.91
C ILE A 122 -20.32 0.27 -12.78
N LYS A 123 -20.19 -0.76 -13.63
CA LYS A 123 -21.31 -1.27 -14.41
C LYS A 123 -22.44 -1.78 -13.51
N GLU A 124 -22.12 -2.56 -12.50
CA GLU A 124 -23.10 -3.08 -11.52
C GLU A 124 -23.87 -1.94 -10.86
N ILE A 125 -23.17 -0.88 -10.42
CA ILE A 125 -23.79 0.30 -9.81
C ILE A 125 -24.66 1.06 -10.81
N VAL A 126 -24.19 1.24 -12.05
CA VAL A 126 -24.95 1.90 -13.11
C VAL A 126 -26.22 1.11 -13.47
N GLU A 127 -26.14 -0.20 -13.53
CA GLU A 127 -27.30 -1.06 -13.77
C GLU A 127 -28.32 -1.00 -12.62
N LEU A 128 -27.86 -0.89 -11.37
CA LEU A 128 -28.72 -0.74 -10.21
C LEU A 128 -29.41 0.64 -10.14
N ILE A 129 -28.78 1.67 -10.67
CA ILE A 129 -29.33 3.05 -10.67
C ILE A 129 -30.25 3.26 -11.89
N SER A 130 -29.94 2.63 -13.02
CA SER A 130 -30.67 2.84 -14.29
C SER A 130 -32.17 2.46 -14.22
N PRO A 131 -32.63 1.40 -13.54
CA PRO A 131 -34.06 1.08 -13.46
C PRO A 131 -34.86 2.00 -12.56
N SER A 132 -34.22 2.65 -11.58
CA SER A 132 -34.91 3.50 -10.61
C SER A 132 -35.11 4.96 -11.06
N THR A 133 -34.44 5.38 -12.14
CA THR A 133 -34.51 6.77 -12.64
C THR A 133 -35.38 6.92 -13.88
N LEU A 134 -35.77 5.82 -14.55
CA LEU A 134 -36.63 5.85 -15.73
C LEU A 134 -38.08 5.40 -15.47
N GLY A 135 -38.50 5.43 -14.21
CA GLY A 135 -39.91 5.35 -13.86
C GLY A 135 -40.65 6.63 -14.23
N PHE A 136 -40.67 6.98 -15.52
CA PHE A 136 -41.74 7.79 -16.06
C PHE A 136 -42.92 6.83 -16.25
N GLU A 137 -43.87 6.93 -15.35
CA GLU A 137 -45.21 6.40 -15.51
C GLU A 137 -45.78 7.01 -16.80
N GLU A 138 -45.97 6.18 -17.80
CA GLU A 138 -46.96 6.44 -18.85
C GLU A 138 -48.33 6.01 -18.28
N GLU A 139 -49.14 6.97 -17.84
CA GLU A 139 -50.58 6.92 -17.87
C GLU A 139 -51.11 7.59 -19.12
#